data_b5cfb9ea87856989370e42d3175f095f
#
_entry.id   b5cfb9ea87856989370e42d3175f095f
#
_cell.length_a   1.000
_cell.length_b   1.000
_cell.length_c   1.000
_cell.angle_alpha   90.00
_cell.angle_beta   90.00
_cell.angle_gamma   90.00
#
_symmetry.space_group_name_H-M   'P 1'
#
loop_
_entity.id
_entity.type
_entity.pdbx_description
1 polymer ?
#
loop_
_entity_poly.entity_id
_entity_poly.type
_entity_poly.pdbx_seq_one_letter_code
_entity_poly.pdbx_strand_id
1 'polypeptide(L)'
;MKRLRAILCALLAGALLAGCGVQPRTDDKQGGGAAVDLTKYAVKEAAFPAYPREPRYEDYFNDNGEGDWDAYMAAEDEYMAAMQKLGKGRLDQESAAPVLDFADRTARAIFADSENRVYSPISLYAALAMLTEVTDGGTKRQVMDLLAADDTETLRRQIRDLWIGVYTDDDQSVCRLANGAFLRENAEVKQEAVDTLADWHFASTYRVPMGTEEADKAIAGWLNQNTGGLLSEETGNIRTDGNDLLRLYNTIYYKSGWQDAFKSSRTKQDTFTAADGSAQRVDFMHSTESGGYRKGDGYTAAPRYLRYGRMVFVLPDESVTPESLLQRQGFLAELTGDYNAAELVWSVPKFDVKSSTELNEVLQALGVTDAFDMTEADFTPLTDNGAWLSSAMQAARVKIDEEGVEAAAYTELACADSAMMEVPPTVEMDLDRPFLFVIFDYNDIPLFVGTVNALN
;
A
#
# COMPACT_ATOMS: atom_id res chain seq x y z
N MET A 1 39.78 8.16 -48.30
CA MET A 1 38.45 8.06 -47.72
C MET A 1 38.30 6.83 -46.76
N LYS A 2 39.25 6.60 -45.86
CA LYS A 2 39.25 5.50 -44.88
C LYS A 2 39.66 5.94 -43.45
N ARG A 3 39.65 7.24 -43.15
CA ARG A 3 40.01 7.80 -41.82
C ARG A 3 38.90 8.64 -41.17
N LEU A 4 37.67 8.65 -41.72
CA LEU A 4 36.55 9.43 -41.16
C LEU A 4 35.40 8.55 -40.57
N ARG A 5 35.59 7.23 -40.50
CA ARG A 5 34.60 6.30 -39.88
C ARG A 5 34.98 5.76 -38.50
N ALA A 6 36.12 6.15 -37.95
CA ALA A 6 36.60 5.66 -36.67
C ALA A 6 36.36 6.64 -35.50
N ILE A 7 35.78 7.82 -35.75
CA ILE A 7 35.53 8.84 -34.71
C ILE A 7 34.03 8.93 -34.33
N LEU A 8 33.14 8.28 -35.07
CA LEU A 8 31.69 8.31 -34.73
C LEU A 8 31.21 7.12 -33.88
N CYS A 9 32.05 6.13 -33.58
CA CYS A 9 31.69 5.00 -32.70
C CYS A 9 32.18 5.13 -31.25
N ALA A 10 32.93 6.18 -30.94
CA ALA A 10 33.46 6.40 -29.59
C ALA A 10 32.65 7.41 -28.74
N LEU A 11 31.58 8.00 -29.32
CA LEU A 11 30.68 8.96 -28.62
C LEU A 11 29.28 8.42 -28.30
N LEU A 12 29.01 7.15 -28.59
CA LEU A 12 27.74 6.47 -28.30
C LEU A 12 27.84 5.41 -27.16
N ALA A 13 29.01 5.26 -26.57
CA ALA A 13 29.23 4.34 -25.44
C ALA A 13 29.37 5.05 -24.07
N GLY A 14 29.15 6.37 -24.02
CA GLY A 14 29.30 7.19 -22.82
C GLY A 14 27.97 7.71 -22.20
N ALA A 15 26.81 7.31 -22.74
CA ALA A 15 25.51 7.86 -22.32
C ALA A 15 24.55 6.81 -21.70
N LEU A 16 25.03 5.65 -21.26
CA LEU A 16 24.22 4.59 -20.69
C LEU A 16 24.60 4.20 -19.24
N LEU A 17 25.29 5.09 -18.53
CA LEU A 17 25.58 4.92 -17.09
C LEU A 17 25.27 6.20 -16.27
N ALA A 18 24.22 6.94 -16.70
CA ALA A 18 23.51 7.79 -15.75
C ALA A 18 22.34 6.95 -15.24
N GLY A 19 22.56 6.21 -14.16
CA GLY A 19 21.49 5.65 -13.34
C GLY A 19 20.63 6.84 -12.91
N CYS A 20 19.45 6.98 -13.49
CA CYS A 20 18.39 7.82 -12.95
C CYS A 20 17.96 7.20 -11.63
N GLY A 21 18.65 7.54 -10.54
CA GLY A 21 18.04 7.50 -9.24
C GLY A 21 16.80 8.37 -9.33
N VAL A 22 15.64 7.79 -9.17
CA VAL A 22 14.37 8.52 -9.05
C VAL A 22 14.51 9.34 -7.77
N GLN A 23 14.89 10.61 -7.91
CA GLN A 23 14.74 11.55 -6.81
C GLN A 23 13.24 11.68 -6.53
N PRO A 24 12.80 11.58 -5.26
CA PRO A 24 11.42 11.87 -4.93
C PRO A 24 11.10 13.28 -5.46
N ARG A 25 9.96 13.41 -6.13
CA ARG A 25 9.47 14.69 -6.63
C ARG A 25 9.38 15.69 -5.49
N THR A 26 10.05 16.82 -5.61
CA THR A 26 10.10 17.89 -4.61
C THR A 26 8.85 18.78 -4.61
N ASP A 27 7.76 18.40 -5.27
CA ASP A 27 6.57 19.22 -5.42
C ASP A 27 5.50 19.00 -4.34
N ASP A 28 5.58 17.95 -3.53
CA ASP A 28 4.74 17.80 -2.33
C ASP A 28 5.34 18.58 -1.15
N LYS A 29 5.11 19.91 -1.18
CA LYS A 29 5.40 20.80 -0.05
C LYS A 29 4.32 20.69 1.02
N GLN A 30 4.23 19.54 1.71
CA GLN A 30 3.59 19.46 3.03
C GLN A 30 4.25 18.34 3.83
N GLY A 31 5.25 18.67 4.61
CA GLY A 31 5.97 17.77 5.50
C GLY A 31 7.39 18.29 5.71
N GLY A 32 7.55 19.33 6.54
CA GLY A 32 8.81 20.06 6.72
C GLY A 32 9.83 19.32 7.59
N GLY A 33 10.28 18.14 7.17
CA GLY A 33 11.52 17.53 7.68
C GLY A 33 12.57 17.56 6.57
N ALA A 34 13.79 18.02 6.84
CA ALA A 34 14.88 17.91 5.90
C ALA A 34 15.06 16.42 5.53
N ALA A 35 15.04 16.11 4.21
CA ALA A 35 15.30 14.75 3.74
C ALA A 35 16.62 14.23 4.30
N VAL A 36 16.59 13.06 4.95
CA VAL A 36 17.79 12.43 5.48
C VAL A 36 18.60 11.90 4.29
N ASP A 37 19.87 12.28 4.21
CA ASP A 37 20.77 11.73 3.20
C ASP A 37 21.16 10.30 3.58
N LEU A 38 20.57 9.33 2.87
CA LEU A 38 20.81 7.91 3.06
C LEU A 38 21.94 7.36 2.18
N THR A 39 22.46 8.14 1.25
CA THR A 39 23.49 7.70 0.28
C THR A 39 24.76 7.19 0.98
N LYS A 40 25.11 7.78 2.13
CA LYS A 40 26.27 7.35 2.92
C LYS A 40 26.13 5.95 3.53
N TYR A 41 24.91 5.45 3.65
CA TYR A 41 24.61 4.13 4.20
C TYR A 41 24.27 3.10 3.12
N ALA A 42 24.01 3.54 1.89
CA ALA A 42 23.54 2.67 0.81
C ALA A 42 24.57 1.59 0.47
N VAL A 43 24.13 0.34 0.48
CA VAL A 43 24.86 -0.83 -0.04
C VAL A 43 24.40 -1.13 -1.45
N LYS A 44 23.09 -1.19 -1.63
CA LYS A 44 22.43 -1.38 -2.92
C LYS A 44 21.06 -0.70 -2.87
N GLU A 45 20.82 0.20 -3.78
CA GLU A 45 19.49 0.81 -3.95
C GLU A 45 18.72 0.05 -5.01
N ALA A 46 17.44 -0.21 -4.72
CA ALA A 46 16.54 -0.83 -5.68
C ALA A 46 16.22 0.16 -6.81
N ALA A 47 16.23 -0.36 -8.04
CA ALA A 47 15.80 0.41 -9.20
C ALA A 47 14.30 0.25 -9.43
N PHE A 48 13.54 1.29 -9.11
CA PHE A 48 12.12 1.33 -9.42
C PHE A 48 11.92 1.63 -10.92
N PRO A 49 11.00 0.93 -11.59
CA PRO A 49 10.65 1.27 -12.96
C PRO A 49 9.99 2.66 -13.00
N ALA A 50 10.31 3.45 -14.03
CA ALA A 50 9.60 4.70 -14.25
C ALA A 50 8.13 4.41 -14.59
N TYR A 51 7.20 5.08 -13.89
CA TYR A 51 5.78 4.97 -14.21
C TYR A 51 5.48 5.78 -15.48
N PRO A 52 4.81 5.21 -16.50
CA PRO A 52 4.43 5.92 -17.69
C PRO A 52 3.47 7.06 -17.37
N ARG A 53 3.56 8.17 -18.11
CA ARG A 53 2.61 9.27 -17.99
C ARG A 53 1.46 9.08 -18.95
N GLU A 54 0.25 9.12 -18.41
CA GLU A 54 -0.96 9.17 -19.21
C GLU A 54 -1.03 10.47 -20.00
N PRO A 55 -1.31 10.45 -21.32
CA PRO A 55 -1.48 11.67 -22.09
C PRO A 55 -2.72 12.42 -21.63
N ARG A 56 -2.59 13.73 -21.46
CA ARG A 56 -3.71 14.57 -21.04
C ARG A 56 -4.41 15.14 -22.24
N TYR A 57 -5.73 15.09 -22.27
CA TYR A 57 -6.53 15.64 -23.35
C TYR A 57 -6.21 17.12 -23.61
N GLU A 58 -6.04 17.94 -22.56
CA GLU A 58 -5.70 19.36 -22.65
C GLU A 58 -4.34 19.65 -23.29
N ASP A 59 -3.43 18.70 -23.37
CA ASP A 59 -2.13 18.87 -24.04
C ASP A 59 -2.27 18.80 -25.58
N TYR A 60 -3.38 18.25 -26.06
CA TYR A 60 -3.65 18.01 -27.51
C TYR A 60 -4.84 18.81 -28.02
N PHE A 61 -5.73 19.30 -27.15
CA PHE A 61 -6.95 20.00 -27.50
C PHE A 61 -7.08 21.29 -26.72
N ASN A 62 -7.68 22.32 -27.37
CA ASN A 62 -8.03 23.58 -26.73
C ASN A 62 -9.41 23.49 -26.03
N ASP A 63 -9.79 24.55 -25.31
CA ASP A 63 -11.08 24.64 -24.59
C ASP A 63 -12.32 24.49 -25.50
N ASN A 64 -12.17 24.64 -26.82
CA ASN A 64 -13.26 24.46 -27.79
C ASN A 64 -13.30 23.02 -28.36
N GLY A 65 -12.41 22.13 -27.91
CA GLY A 65 -12.30 20.76 -28.40
C GLY A 65 -11.62 20.64 -29.78
N GLU A 66 -10.96 21.69 -30.27
CA GLU A 66 -10.17 21.67 -31.48
C GLU A 66 -8.74 21.23 -31.13
N GLY A 67 -8.23 20.19 -31.82
CA GLY A 67 -6.89 19.69 -31.54
C GLY A 67 -6.48 18.58 -32.50
N ASP A 68 -5.41 17.86 -32.15
CA ASP A 68 -4.80 16.83 -32.95
C ASP A 68 -5.14 15.44 -32.39
N TRP A 69 -6.21 14.84 -32.91
CA TRP A 69 -6.64 13.49 -32.55
C TRP A 69 -5.60 12.41 -32.89
N ASP A 70 -4.89 12.57 -34.01
CA ASP A 70 -3.91 11.57 -34.42
C ASP A 70 -2.71 11.59 -33.47
N ALA A 71 -2.28 12.77 -33.03
CA ALA A 71 -1.22 12.91 -32.04
C ALA A 71 -1.65 12.38 -30.65
N TYR A 72 -2.89 12.66 -30.23
CA TYR A 72 -3.42 12.13 -28.96
C TYR A 72 -3.48 10.61 -28.98
N MET A 73 -4.07 10.01 -30.03
CA MET A 73 -4.15 8.55 -30.16
C MET A 73 -2.78 7.88 -30.22
N ALA A 74 -1.79 8.51 -30.89
CA ALA A 74 -0.43 8.00 -30.91
C ALA A 74 0.23 8.02 -29.52
N ALA A 75 -0.02 9.05 -28.73
CA ALA A 75 0.47 9.14 -27.35
C ALA A 75 -0.22 8.11 -26.43
N GLU A 76 -1.52 7.87 -26.62
CA GLU A 76 -2.25 6.80 -25.94
C GLU A 76 -1.68 5.41 -26.25
N ASP A 77 -1.38 5.14 -27.53
CA ASP A 77 -0.77 3.87 -27.95
C ASP A 77 0.63 3.69 -27.33
N GLU A 78 1.43 4.76 -27.27
CA GLU A 78 2.74 4.75 -26.60
C GLU A 78 2.61 4.50 -25.09
N TYR A 79 1.64 5.14 -24.44
CA TYR A 79 1.35 4.93 -23.02
C TYR A 79 0.94 3.48 -22.73
N MET A 80 -0.01 2.94 -23.50
CA MET A 80 -0.46 1.56 -23.36
C MET A 80 0.68 0.56 -23.59
N ALA A 81 1.54 0.79 -24.58
CA ALA A 81 2.72 -0.04 -24.83
C ALA A 81 3.73 0.05 -23.67
N ALA A 82 3.92 1.22 -23.08
CA ALA A 82 4.78 1.41 -21.92
C ALA A 82 4.21 0.72 -20.66
N MET A 83 2.90 0.80 -20.44
CA MET A 83 2.20 0.10 -19.35
C MET A 83 2.31 -1.43 -19.50
N GLN A 84 2.15 -1.95 -20.72
CA GLN A 84 2.34 -3.37 -21.00
C GLN A 84 3.80 -3.80 -20.78
N LYS A 85 4.78 -2.98 -21.20
CA LYS A 85 6.20 -3.24 -20.95
C LYS A 85 6.55 -3.21 -19.47
N LEU A 86 5.93 -2.34 -18.69
CA LEU A 86 6.04 -2.31 -17.24
C LEU A 86 5.52 -3.61 -16.62
N GLY A 87 4.58 -4.29 -17.26
CA GLY A 87 3.96 -5.53 -16.80
C GLY A 87 2.59 -5.30 -16.14
N LYS A 88 2.00 -4.11 -16.30
CA LYS A 88 0.61 -3.86 -15.90
C LYS A 88 -0.35 -4.81 -16.65
N GLY A 89 -1.42 -5.25 -15.95
CA GLY A 89 -2.40 -6.18 -16.51
C GLY A 89 -1.98 -7.65 -16.47
N ARG A 90 -0.90 -8.01 -15.78
CA ARG A 90 -0.53 -9.42 -15.52
C ARG A 90 -1.27 -10.02 -14.34
N LEU A 91 -1.70 -9.16 -13.39
CA LEU A 91 -2.52 -9.60 -12.28
C LEU A 91 -3.93 -9.90 -12.75
N ASP A 92 -4.47 -10.96 -12.21
CA ASP A 92 -5.86 -11.37 -12.32
C ASP A 92 -6.42 -11.70 -10.92
N GLN A 93 -7.68 -12.06 -10.85
CA GLN A 93 -8.31 -12.42 -9.58
C GLN A 93 -7.70 -13.68 -8.93
N GLU A 94 -7.15 -14.59 -9.73
CA GLU A 94 -6.48 -15.79 -9.22
C GLU A 94 -5.18 -15.40 -8.51
N SER A 95 -4.46 -14.40 -9.01
CA SER A 95 -3.26 -13.84 -8.38
C SER A 95 -3.55 -13.14 -7.04
N ALA A 96 -4.74 -12.58 -6.85
CA ALA A 96 -5.16 -11.92 -5.61
C ALA A 96 -5.54 -12.92 -4.50
N ALA A 97 -5.97 -14.13 -4.83
CA ALA A 97 -6.51 -15.10 -3.87
C ALA A 97 -5.56 -15.43 -2.71
N PRO A 98 -4.24 -15.69 -2.91
CA PRO A 98 -3.32 -15.93 -1.80
C PRO A 98 -3.19 -14.73 -0.85
N VAL A 99 -3.21 -13.50 -1.39
CA VAL A 99 -3.12 -12.27 -0.58
C VAL A 99 -4.41 -12.05 0.21
N LEU A 100 -5.58 -12.36 -0.38
CA LEU A 100 -6.87 -12.29 0.30
C LEU A 100 -6.97 -13.30 1.45
N ASP A 101 -6.57 -14.56 1.24
CA ASP A 101 -6.53 -15.58 2.29
C ASP A 101 -5.56 -15.20 3.41
N PHE A 102 -4.37 -14.71 3.04
CA PHE A 102 -3.40 -14.18 4.00
C PHE A 102 -3.97 -12.99 4.79
N ALA A 103 -4.61 -12.04 4.11
CA ALA A 103 -5.24 -10.89 4.74
C ALA A 103 -6.34 -11.30 5.74
N ASP A 104 -7.15 -12.28 5.37
CA ASP A 104 -8.22 -12.81 6.22
C ASP A 104 -7.66 -13.48 7.49
N ARG A 105 -6.57 -14.27 7.35
CA ARG A 105 -5.90 -14.91 8.50
C ARG A 105 -5.22 -13.89 9.43
N THR A 106 -4.50 -12.93 8.86
CA THR A 106 -3.77 -11.92 9.64
C THR A 106 -4.71 -10.88 10.26
N ALA A 107 -5.80 -10.51 9.59
CA ALA A 107 -6.82 -9.62 10.15
C ALA A 107 -7.40 -10.19 11.45
N ARG A 108 -7.71 -11.49 11.49
CA ARG A 108 -8.22 -12.15 12.71
C ARG A 108 -7.26 -12.03 13.90
N ALA A 109 -5.97 -12.05 13.66
CA ALA A 109 -4.97 -11.92 14.72
C ALA A 109 -4.69 -10.46 15.12
N ILE A 110 -4.78 -9.52 14.14
CA ILE A 110 -4.47 -8.11 14.36
C ILE A 110 -5.64 -7.36 15.00
N PHE A 111 -6.89 -7.63 14.59
CA PHE A 111 -8.08 -6.94 15.08
C PHE A 111 -8.74 -7.73 16.22
N ALA A 112 -8.06 -7.80 17.37
CA ALA A 112 -8.54 -8.51 18.55
C ALA A 112 -9.20 -7.61 19.60
N ASP A 113 -9.09 -6.30 19.49
CA ASP A 113 -9.62 -5.29 20.41
C ASP A 113 -10.42 -4.21 19.66
N SER A 114 -11.13 -3.36 20.40
CA SER A 114 -11.99 -2.29 19.86
C SER A 114 -11.25 -0.95 19.73
N GLU A 115 -9.95 -0.97 19.44
CA GLU A 115 -9.20 0.24 19.11
C GLU A 115 -9.32 0.59 17.63
N ASN A 116 -9.12 1.86 17.28
CA ASN A 116 -8.91 2.23 15.89
C ASN A 116 -7.64 1.57 15.41
N ARG A 117 -7.73 0.83 14.31
CA ARG A 117 -6.58 0.14 13.77
C ARG A 117 -6.61 0.14 12.25
N VAL A 118 -5.44 0.25 11.65
CA VAL A 118 -5.27 0.06 10.21
C VAL A 118 -3.98 -0.72 9.96
N TYR A 119 -4.03 -1.66 9.04
CA TYR A 119 -2.84 -2.36 8.56
C TYR A 119 -2.93 -2.63 7.07
N SER A 120 -1.80 -2.92 6.44
CA SER A 120 -1.70 -3.25 5.02
C SER A 120 -1.34 -4.72 4.84
N PRO A 121 -2.28 -5.56 4.39
CA PRO A 121 -2.01 -6.97 4.12
C PRO A 121 -0.93 -7.19 3.07
N ILE A 122 -1.00 -6.48 1.94
CA ILE A 122 -0.04 -6.60 0.85
C ILE A 122 1.38 -6.22 1.29
N SER A 123 1.50 -5.19 2.13
CA SER A 123 2.76 -4.74 2.70
C SER A 123 3.39 -5.81 3.60
N LEU A 124 2.58 -6.43 4.49
CA LEU A 124 3.05 -7.52 5.35
C LEU A 124 3.40 -8.76 4.54
N TYR A 125 2.59 -9.12 3.53
CA TYR A 125 2.85 -10.24 2.62
C TYR A 125 4.21 -10.07 1.91
N ALA A 126 4.47 -8.87 1.37
CA ALA A 126 5.75 -8.56 0.72
C ALA A 126 6.95 -8.60 1.68
N ALA A 127 6.79 -8.12 2.93
CA ALA A 127 7.85 -8.18 3.93
C ALA A 127 8.21 -9.63 4.31
N LEU A 128 7.20 -10.49 4.47
CA LEU A 128 7.41 -11.91 4.76
C LEU A 128 8.03 -12.65 3.57
N ALA A 129 7.66 -12.28 2.35
CA ALA A 129 8.33 -12.84 1.17
C ALA A 129 9.81 -12.47 1.11
N MET A 130 10.22 -11.25 1.50
CA MET A 130 11.63 -10.92 1.67
C MET A 130 12.32 -11.79 2.73
N LEU A 131 11.61 -12.11 3.81
CA LEU A 131 12.15 -12.95 4.88
C LEU A 131 12.48 -14.37 4.37
N THR A 132 11.72 -14.92 3.40
CA THR A 132 12.02 -16.21 2.80
C THR A 132 13.34 -16.24 2.03
N GLU A 133 13.82 -15.09 1.54
CA GLU A 133 15.07 -14.99 0.77
C GLU A 133 16.31 -15.01 1.66
N VAL A 134 16.16 -14.63 2.91
CA VAL A 134 17.25 -14.48 3.87
C VAL A 134 17.25 -15.59 4.94
N THR A 135 16.31 -16.54 4.84
CA THR A 135 16.15 -17.66 5.78
C THR A 135 16.19 -19.01 5.08
N ASP A 136 16.43 -20.09 5.82
CA ASP A 136 16.39 -21.47 5.33
C ASP A 136 15.76 -22.43 6.37
N GLY A 137 15.73 -23.71 6.08
CA GLY A 137 15.31 -24.77 7.01
C GLY A 137 13.87 -24.63 7.52
N GLY A 138 13.71 -24.74 8.84
CA GLY A 138 12.45 -24.59 9.57
C GLY A 138 11.90 -23.18 9.47
N THR A 139 12.75 -22.18 9.67
CA THR A 139 12.42 -20.77 9.63
C THR A 139 11.75 -20.37 8.31
N LYS A 140 12.39 -20.71 7.18
CA LYS A 140 11.84 -20.45 5.85
C LYS A 140 10.51 -21.15 5.63
N ARG A 141 10.41 -22.41 6.03
CA ARG A 141 9.22 -23.24 5.83
C ARG A 141 8.01 -22.65 6.53
N GLN A 142 8.15 -22.21 7.79
CA GLN A 142 7.06 -21.56 8.54
C GLN A 142 6.56 -20.30 7.85
N VAL A 143 7.45 -19.50 7.28
CA VAL A 143 7.06 -18.29 6.53
C VAL A 143 6.36 -18.67 5.22
N MET A 144 6.88 -19.64 4.47
CA MET A 144 6.28 -20.15 3.23
C MET A 144 4.87 -20.72 3.48
N ASP A 145 4.67 -21.47 4.57
CA ASP A 145 3.36 -22.02 4.97
C ASP A 145 2.37 -20.87 5.27
N LEU A 146 2.81 -19.81 5.95
CA LEU A 146 1.98 -18.63 6.20
C LEU A 146 1.61 -17.90 4.92
N LEU A 147 2.50 -17.83 3.94
CA LEU A 147 2.26 -17.20 2.64
C LEU A 147 1.50 -18.13 1.66
N ALA A 148 1.21 -19.38 2.05
CA ALA A 148 0.64 -20.41 1.19
C ALA A 148 1.46 -20.61 -0.11
N ALA A 149 2.79 -20.56 -0.01
CA ALA A 149 3.71 -20.64 -1.14
C ALA A 149 4.44 -22.00 -1.16
N ASP A 150 4.42 -22.67 -2.31
CA ASP A 150 5.02 -24.01 -2.46
C ASP A 150 6.53 -23.94 -2.74
N ASP A 151 6.97 -22.90 -3.46
CA ASP A 151 8.40 -22.71 -3.79
C ASP A 151 8.78 -21.23 -3.92
N THR A 152 10.06 -20.94 -3.65
CA THR A 152 10.58 -19.57 -3.62
C THR A 152 10.58 -18.89 -4.99
N GLU A 153 10.79 -19.64 -6.09
CA GLU A 153 10.84 -19.04 -7.43
C GLU A 153 9.46 -18.57 -7.88
N THR A 154 8.43 -19.34 -7.60
CA THR A 154 7.04 -18.96 -7.85
C THR A 154 6.65 -17.76 -6.98
N LEU A 155 7.01 -17.79 -5.68
CA LEU A 155 6.77 -16.66 -4.77
C LEU A 155 7.46 -15.37 -5.26
N ARG A 156 8.71 -15.42 -5.72
CA ARG A 156 9.44 -14.27 -6.29
C ARG A 156 8.68 -13.65 -7.46
N ARG A 157 8.22 -14.48 -8.40
CA ARG A 157 7.43 -14.01 -9.55
C ARG A 157 6.12 -13.38 -9.11
N GLN A 158 5.40 -14.04 -8.21
CA GLN A 158 4.15 -13.54 -7.66
C GLN A 158 4.33 -12.18 -6.97
N ILE A 159 5.33 -12.05 -6.10
CA ILE A 159 5.61 -10.76 -5.41
C ILE A 159 5.96 -9.67 -6.40
N ARG A 160 6.77 -9.97 -7.42
CA ARG A 160 7.12 -8.99 -8.45
C ARG A 160 5.88 -8.55 -9.25
N ASP A 161 5.03 -9.49 -9.64
CA ASP A 161 3.80 -9.17 -10.38
C ASP A 161 2.81 -8.41 -9.50
N LEU A 162 2.66 -8.77 -8.23
CA LEU A 162 1.89 -8.03 -7.22
C LEU A 162 2.42 -6.60 -7.06
N TRP A 163 3.73 -6.44 -6.87
CA TRP A 163 4.34 -5.13 -6.71
C TRP A 163 4.10 -4.23 -7.94
N ILE A 164 4.34 -4.75 -9.15
CA ILE A 164 4.09 -4.02 -10.39
C ILE A 164 2.60 -3.75 -10.57
N GLY A 165 1.75 -4.71 -10.25
CA GLY A 165 0.30 -4.60 -10.37
C GLY A 165 -0.26 -3.45 -9.55
N VAL A 166 0.12 -3.36 -8.27
CA VAL A 166 -0.36 -2.30 -7.39
C VAL A 166 0.38 -0.97 -7.57
N TYR A 167 1.60 -0.98 -8.13
CA TYR A 167 2.40 0.23 -8.32
C TYR A 167 1.69 1.24 -9.20
N THR A 168 1.45 2.44 -8.70
CA THR A 168 0.91 3.59 -9.41
C THR A 168 1.64 4.84 -8.94
N ASP A 169 2.05 5.68 -9.86
CA ASP A 169 2.78 6.93 -9.57
C ASP A 169 2.50 7.95 -10.68
N ASP A 170 1.25 8.34 -10.80
CA ASP A 170 0.79 9.40 -11.69
C ASP A 170 0.46 10.68 -10.92
N ASP A 171 -0.01 11.72 -11.60
CA ASP A 171 -0.31 13.01 -10.98
C ASP A 171 -1.58 12.97 -10.10
N GLN A 172 -2.43 11.93 -10.25
CA GLN A 172 -3.73 11.84 -9.59
C GLN A 172 -3.76 10.78 -8.49
N SER A 173 -2.93 9.74 -8.61
CA SER A 173 -2.90 8.62 -7.68
C SER A 173 -1.48 8.12 -7.46
N VAL A 174 -1.18 7.73 -6.24
CA VAL A 174 0.08 7.08 -5.88
C VAL A 174 -0.23 5.84 -5.08
N CYS A 175 0.30 4.70 -5.52
CA CYS A 175 0.36 3.47 -4.73
C CYS A 175 1.77 2.92 -4.85
N ARG A 176 2.58 3.10 -3.82
CA ARG A 176 3.99 2.73 -3.84
C ARG A 176 4.33 1.88 -2.64
N LEU A 177 4.73 0.65 -2.91
CA LEU A 177 5.36 -0.23 -1.94
C LEU A 177 6.87 0.06 -1.94
N ALA A 178 7.46 0.24 -0.78
CA ALA A 178 8.90 0.37 -0.66
C ALA A 178 9.45 -0.59 0.40
N ASN A 179 10.55 -1.26 0.07
CA ASN A 179 11.21 -2.25 0.90
C ASN A 179 12.59 -1.75 1.29
N GLY A 180 12.92 -1.84 2.58
CA GLY A 180 14.22 -1.47 3.12
C GLY A 180 14.82 -2.55 4.00
N ALA A 181 16.07 -2.93 3.72
CA ALA A 181 16.86 -3.82 4.55
C ALA A 181 17.97 -3.01 5.23
N PHE A 182 17.92 -2.88 6.55
CA PHE A 182 18.92 -2.15 7.32
C PHE A 182 19.80 -3.15 8.06
N LEU A 183 21.06 -3.17 7.70
CA LEU A 183 22.09 -4.03 8.25
C LEU A 183 22.93 -3.27 9.27
N ARG A 184 23.38 -3.97 10.31
CA ARG A 184 24.42 -3.44 11.19
C ARG A 184 25.69 -3.14 10.39
N GLU A 185 26.36 -2.03 10.68
CA GLU A 185 27.53 -1.54 9.96
C GLU A 185 28.60 -2.60 9.73
N ASN A 186 28.89 -3.44 10.74
CA ASN A 186 29.92 -4.47 10.69
C ASN A 186 29.35 -5.87 10.37
N ALA A 187 28.11 -6.00 9.92
CA ALA A 187 27.52 -7.29 9.61
C ALA A 187 28.19 -7.92 8.38
N GLU A 188 28.66 -9.15 8.51
CA GLU A 188 29.11 -9.95 7.38
C GLU A 188 27.90 -10.61 6.76
N VAL A 189 27.48 -10.15 5.57
CA VAL A 189 26.32 -10.67 4.83
C VAL A 189 26.72 -11.07 3.43
N LYS A 190 26.04 -12.08 2.91
CA LYS A 190 26.27 -12.60 1.57
C LYS A 190 25.70 -11.62 0.54
N GLN A 191 26.52 -11.28 -0.45
CA GLN A 191 26.13 -10.35 -1.51
C GLN A 191 24.93 -10.87 -2.32
N GLU A 192 24.83 -12.17 -2.50
CA GLU A 192 23.70 -12.83 -3.20
C GLU A 192 22.35 -12.50 -2.55
N ALA A 193 22.28 -12.50 -1.21
CA ALA A 193 21.06 -12.13 -0.50
C ALA A 193 20.69 -10.66 -0.77
N VAL A 194 21.66 -9.75 -0.71
CA VAL A 194 21.45 -8.31 -1.02
C VAL A 194 20.98 -8.12 -2.46
N ASP A 195 21.59 -8.84 -3.40
CA ASP A 195 21.21 -8.77 -4.81
C ASP A 195 19.81 -9.32 -5.05
N THR A 196 19.46 -10.45 -4.42
CA THR A 196 18.12 -11.06 -4.53
C THR A 196 17.04 -10.12 -3.97
N LEU A 197 17.26 -9.51 -2.81
CA LEU A 197 16.33 -8.54 -2.23
C LEU A 197 16.09 -7.35 -3.17
N ALA A 198 17.16 -6.82 -3.79
CA ALA A 198 17.03 -5.68 -4.68
C ALA A 198 16.35 -6.04 -6.01
N ASP A 199 16.74 -7.16 -6.62
CA ASP A 199 16.36 -7.50 -7.99
C ASP A 199 14.93 -8.10 -8.07
N TRP A 200 14.48 -8.78 -6.99
CA TRP A 200 13.16 -9.44 -6.97
C TRP A 200 12.12 -8.73 -6.10
N HIS A 201 12.56 -8.11 -5.00
CA HIS A 201 11.65 -7.51 -4.02
C HIS A 201 11.72 -5.98 -4.03
N PHE A 202 12.47 -5.36 -4.95
CA PHE A 202 12.67 -3.91 -5.00
C PHE A 202 13.10 -3.34 -3.64
N ALA A 203 13.96 -4.08 -2.90
CA ALA A 203 14.42 -3.69 -1.59
C ALA A 203 15.76 -2.96 -1.66
N SER A 204 15.82 -1.77 -1.09
CA SER A 204 17.08 -1.06 -0.90
C SER A 204 17.77 -1.53 0.37
N THR A 205 19.08 -1.76 0.32
CA THR A 205 19.89 -2.23 1.46
C THR A 205 20.82 -1.14 1.94
N TYR A 206 20.82 -0.91 3.25
CA TYR A 206 21.62 0.11 3.94
C TYR A 206 22.43 -0.50 5.08
N ARG A 207 23.63 0.04 5.36
CA ARG A 207 24.41 -0.29 6.55
C ARG A 207 24.41 0.89 7.51
N VAL A 208 23.90 0.67 8.72
CA VAL A 208 23.74 1.72 9.73
C VAL A 208 24.39 1.30 11.06
N PRO A 209 24.85 2.26 11.89
CA PRO A 209 25.41 1.97 13.21
C PRO A 209 24.27 1.62 14.19
N MET A 210 23.76 0.39 14.14
CA MET A 210 22.66 -0.08 14.98
C MET A 210 22.90 0.21 16.47
N GLY A 211 21.85 0.53 17.22
CA GLY A 211 21.91 0.93 18.63
C GLY A 211 22.30 2.38 18.85
N THR A 212 22.34 3.21 17.81
CA THR A 212 22.64 4.64 17.90
C THR A 212 21.48 5.51 17.43
N GLU A 213 21.42 6.74 17.94
CA GLU A 213 20.45 7.74 17.46
C GLU A 213 20.61 8.04 15.96
N GLU A 214 21.80 7.85 15.41
CA GLU A 214 22.09 8.02 13.99
C GLU A 214 21.38 6.95 13.15
N ALA A 215 21.42 5.69 13.56
CA ALA A 215 20.67 4.59 12.92
C ALA A 215 19.18 4.81 13.01
N ASP A 216 18.67 5.20 14.21
CA ASP A 216 17.26 5.48 14.44
C ASP A 216 16.75 6.58 13.50
N LYS A 217 17.51 7.67 13.36
CA LYS A 217 17.19 8.78 12.44
C LYS A 217 17.26 8.38 10.96
N ALA A 218 18.22 7.54 10.59
CA ALA A 218 18.32 7.04 9.21
C ALA A 218 17.09 6.21 8.82
N ILE A 219 16.70 5.28 9.68
CA ILE A 219 15.50 4.45 9.47
C ILE A 219 14.23 5.30 9.46
N ALA A 220 14.06 6.19 10.44
CA ALA A 220 12.95 7.12 10.51
C ALA A 220 12.85 7.99 9.25
N GLY A 221 14.00 8.50 8.78
CA GLY A 221 14.08 9.29 7.55
C GLY A 221 13.67 8.50 6.32
N TRP A 222 14.10 7.24 6.20
CA TRP A 222 13.71 6.35 5.11
C TRP A 222 12.20 6.09 5.11
N LEU A 223 11.63 5.77 6.26
CA LEU A 223 10.19 5.55 6.42
C LEU A 223 9.39 6.80 6.03
N ASN A 224 9.80 7.97 6.50
CA ASN A 224 9.14 9.24 6.17
C ASN A 224 9.22 9.56 4.67
N GLN A 225 10.37 9.34 4.03
CA GLN A 225 10.53 9.56 2.59
C GLN A 225 9.63 8.65 1.76
N ASN A 226 9.45 7.38 2.19
CA ASN A 226 8.66 6.40 1.45
C ASN A 226 7.16 6.40 1.80
N THR A 227 6.73 7.25 2.74
CA THR A 227 5.32 7.41 3.15
C THR A 227 4.82 8.84 3.00
N GLY A 228 5.52 9.69 2.22
CA GLY A 228 5.11 11.09 2.06
C GLY A 228 5.08 11.90 3.37
N GLY A 229 5.82 11.45 4.42
CA GLY A 229 5.83 12.09 5.73
C GLY A 229 4.66 11.71 6.65
N LEU A 230 3.78 10.82 6.21
CA LEU A 230 2.58 10.40 6.93
C LEU A 230 2.85 9.79 8.30
N LEU A 231 3.97 9.08 8.43
CA LEU A 231 4.35 8.36 9.65
C LEU A 231 5.37 9.13 10.49
N SER A 232 5.47 10.45 10.34
CA SER A 232 6.50 11.25 11.02
C SER A 232 6.39 11.20 12.55
N GLU A 233 5.21 11.05 13.10
CA GLU A 233 5.00 10.92 14.56
C GLU A 233 5.38 9.52 15.05
N GLU A 234 4.98 8.48 14.31
CA GLU A 234 5.21 7.07 14.65
C GLU A 234 6.70 6.71 14.53
N THR A 235 7.40 7.26 13.55
CA THR A 235 8.84 7.01 13.32
C THR A 235 9.74 7.65 14.38
N GLY A 236 9.26 8.66 15.13
CA GLY A 236 9.99 9.28 16.23
C GLY A 236 10.32 8.31 17.38
N ASN A 237 9.62 7.19 17.47
CA ASN A 237 9.79 6.17 18.51
C ASN A 237 10.69 5.00 18.10
N ILE A 238 11.23 4.99 16.87
CA ILE A 238 12.14 3.93 16.43
C ILE A 238 13.37 3.91 17.33
N ARG A 239 13.69 2.73 17.84
CA ARG A 239 14.91 2.46 18.59
C ARG A 239 15.52 1.17 18.09
N THR A 240 16.77 1.25 17.65
CA THR A 240 17.55 0.08 17.26
C THR A 240 18.38 -0.42 18.44
N ASP A 241 18.68 -1.72 18.48
CA ASP A 241 19.63 -2.30 19.42
C ASP A 241 20.96 -2.59 18.72
N GLY A 242 22.07 -2.43 19.44
CA GLY A 242 23.41 -2.71 18.88
C GLY A 242 23.63 -4.17 18.47
N ASN A 243 22.79 -5.08 18.95
CA ASN A 243 22.78 -6.50 18.57
C ASN A 243 21.93 -6.78 17.33
N ASP A 244 21.08 -5.85 16.89
CA ASP A 244 20.31 -6.04 15.66
C ASP A 244 21.25 -6.24 14.47
N LEU A 245 21.17 -7.41 13.83
CA LEU A 245 21.96 -7.69 12.63
C LEU A 245 21.24 -7.14 11.39
N LEU A 246 19.93 -7.34 11.32
CA LEU A 246 19.07 -6.95 10.20
C LEU A 246 17.75 -6.43 10.75
N ARG A 247 17.25 -5.33 10.17
CA ARG A 247 15.86 -4.92 10.25
C ARG A 247 15.27 -4.79 8.87
N LEU A 248 14.16 -5.44 8.63
CA LEU A 248 13.38 -5.33 7.40
C LEU A 248 12.22 -4.36 7.64
N TYR A 249 12.08 -3.41 6.75
CA TYR A 249 10.95 -2.49 6.74
C TYR A 249 10.25 -2.57 5.38
N ASN A 250 8.95 -2.60 5.43
CA ASN A 250 8.11 -2.41 4.26
C ASN A 250 7.14 -1.25 4.55
N THR A 251 6.92 -0.42 3.56
CA THR A 251 5.94 0.66 3.62
C THR A 251 5.04 0.63 2.41
N ILE A 252 3.82 1.11 2.59
CA ILE A 252 2.91 1.44 1.49
C ILE A 252 2.52 2.91 1.63
N TYR A 253 2.73 3.67 0.58
CA TYR A 253 2.17 5.02 0.42
C TYR A 253 1.04 4.95 -0.59
N TYR A 254 -0.14 5.35 -0.16
CA TYR A 254 -1.34 5.36 -0.99
C TYR A 254 -2.02 6.72 -0.92
N LYS A 255 -2.27 7.29 -2.09
CA LYS A 255 -3.00 8.54 -2.29
C LYS A 255 -3.88 8.38 -3.51
N SER A 256 -5.16 8.63 -3.39
CA SER A 256 -6.09 8.56 -4.52
C SER A 256 -7.33 9.41 -4.27
N GLY A 257 -7.69 10.25 -5.23
CA GLY A 257 -8.94 11.02 -5.18
C GLY A 257 -10.17 10.11 -5.32
N TRP A 258 -11.29 10.53 -4.74
CA TRP A 258 -12.57 9.93 -5.09
C TRP A 258 -12.84 10.11 -6.59
N GLN A 259 -13.43 9.13 -7.23
CA GLN A 259 -13.89 9.24 -8.61
C GLN A 259 -14.97 10.34 -8.69
N ASP A 260 -15.87 10.35 -7.70
CA ASP A 260 -16.85 11.39 -7.46
C ASP A 260 -16.60 12.01 -6.08
N ALA A 261 -15.94 13.18 -6.04
CA ALA A 261 -15.58 13.86 -4.80
C ALA A 261 -16.81 14.33 -4.02
N PHE A 262 -16.72 14.31 -2.68
CA PHE A 262 -17.74 14.94 -1.85
C PHE A 262 -17.68 16.47 -2.01
N LYS A 263 -18.86 17.12 -2.01
CA LYS A 263 -18.93 18.58 -2.05
C LYS A 263 -18.73 19.13 -0.63
N SER A 264 -17.68 19.90 -0.40
CA SER A 264 -17.40 20.52 0.90
C SER A 264 -18.56 21.36 1.45
N SER A 265 -19.39 21.93 0.56
CA SER A 265 -20.62 22.63 0.94
C SER A 265 -21.71 21.73 1.55
N ARG A 266 -21.57 20.42 1.43
CA ARG A 266 -22.47 19.42 2.03
C ARG A 266 -21.87 18.76 3.27
N THR A 267 -20.63 19.07 3.64
CA THR A 267 -20.02 18.62 4.90
C THR A 267 -20.68 19.36 6.06
N LYS A 268 -21.10 18.61 7.06
CA LYS A 268 -21.80 19.14 8.25
C LYS A 268 -21.30 18.41 9.48
N GLN A 269 -21.30 19.13 10.61
CA GLN A 269 -21.04 18.49 11.91
C GLN A 269 -22.23 17.64 12.32
N ASP A 270 -21.97 16.37 12.65
CA ASP A 270 -22.94 15.44 13.19
C ASP A 270 -22.32 14.61 14.32
N THR A 271 -23.08 13.67 14.87
CA THR A 271 -22.69 12.87 16.03
C THR A 271 -22.26 11.48 15.56
N PHE A 272 -21.03 11.13 15.89
CA PHE A 272 -20.53 9.75 15.84
C PHE A 272 -20.64 9.14 17.24
N THR A 273 -21.23 7.96 17.35
CA THR A 273 -21.31 7.20 18.60
C THR A 273 -20.14 6.22 18.65
N ALA A 274 -19.14 6.48 19.47
CA ALA A 274 -17.97 5.63 19.60
C ALA A 274 -18.30 4.26 20.23
N ALA A 275 -17.37 3.31 20.14
CA ALA A 275 -17.52 1.95 20.68
C ALA A 275 -17.79 1.92 22.19
N ASP A 276 -17.30 2.91 22.94
CA ASP A 276 -17.57 3.06 24.38
C ASP A 276 -18.92 3.74 24.70
N GLY A 277 -19.71 4.08 23.67
CA GLY A 277 -20.98 4.78 23.78
C GLY A 277 -20.88 6.30 23.90
N SER A 278 -19.67 6.87 23.85
CA SER A 278 -19.49 8.33 23.90
C SER A 278 -19.91 8.98 22.58
N ALA A 279 -20.54 10.15 22.67
CA ALA A 279 -20.96 10.93 21.52
C ALA A 279 -19.86 11.93 21.13
N GLN A 280 -19.41 11.87 19.88
CA GLN A 280 -18.33 12.70 19.34
C GLN A 280 -18.88 13.58 18.19
N ARG A 281 -18.59 14.87 18.22
CA ARG A 281 -19.02 15.82 17.17
C ARG A 281 -17.92 15.95 16.15
N VAL A 282 -18.17 15.44 14.93
CA VAL A 282 -17.20 15.41 13.84
C VAL A 282 -17.85 15.87 12.51
N ASP A 283 -17.03 16.19 11.55
CA ASP A 283 -17.49 16.58 10.22
C ASP A 283 -17.87 15.34 9.40
N PHE A 284 -19.13 15.27 8.96
CA PHE A 284 -19.65 14.24 8.06
C PHE A 284 -19.78 14.79 6.64
N MET A 285 -19.27 14.05 5.68
CA MET A 285 -19.38 14.30 4.25
C MET A 285 -20.64 13.63 3.72
N HIS A 286 -21.47 14.35 2.95
CA HIS A 286 -22.72 13.81 2.42
C HIS A 286 -22.76 13.82 0.90
N SER A 287 -23.25 12.72 0.31
CA SER A 287 -23.58 12.63 -1.12
C SER A 287 -24.72 11.66 -1.36
N THR A 288 -25.30 11.74 -2.54
CA THR A 288 -26.25 10.75 -3.05
C THR A 288 -25.81 10.39 -4.46
N GLU A 289 -25.65 9.12 -4.74
CA GLU A 289 -25.17 8.65 -6.03
C GLU A 289 -25.72 7.25 -6.36
N SER A 290 -25.73 6.89 -7.63
CA SER A 290 -25.99 5.53 -8.06
C SER A 290 -24.77 4.66 -7.78
N GLY A 291 -24.97 3.50 -7.17
CA GLY A 291 -23.86 2.61 -6.80
C GLY A 291 -24.32 1.18 -6.54
N GLY A 292 -23.48 0.45 -5.84
CA GLY A 292 -23.75 -0.92 -5.44
C GLY A 292 -23.75 -1.09 -3.93
N TYR A 293 -24.57 -2.01 -3.42
CA TYR A 293 -24.53 -2.41 -2.02
C TYR A 293 -24.61 -3.93 -1.86
N ARG A 294 -24.14 -4.40 -0.74
CA ARG A 294 -24.29 -5.79 -0.30
C ARG A 294 -24.86 -5.81 1.10
N LYS A 295 -25.94 -6.56 1.29
CA LYS A 295 -26.44 -6.93 2.61
C LYS A 295 -25.88 -8.30 2.95
N GLY A 296 -24.95 -8.34 3.91
CA GLY A 296 -24.39 -9.58 4.45
C GLY A 296 -25.08 -9.97 5.76
N ASP A 297 -24.57 -11.04 6.39
CA ASP A 297 -25.02 -11.46 7.71
C ASP A 297 -24.45 -10.51 8.77
N GLY A 298 -25.31 -9.65 9.31
CA GLY A 298 -24.95 -8.67 10.34
C GLY A 298 -24.21 -7.42 9.83
N TYR A 299 -24.26 -7.10 8.53
CA TYR A 299 -23.66 -5.88 8.00
C TYR A 299 -24.30 -5.41 6.68
N THR A 300 -24.08 -4.15 6.37
CA THR A 300 -24.26 -3.60 5.03
C THR A 300 -22.91 -3.08 4.54
N ALA A 301 -22.54 -3.42 3.31
CA ALA A 301 -21.31 -2.93 2.68
C ALA A 301 -21.61 -2.21 1.38
N ALA A 302 -20.87 -1.14 1.11
CA ALA A 302 -20.95 -0.43 -0.16
C ALA A 302 -19.56 0.09 -0.58
N PRO A 303 -19.16 -0.12 -1.84
CA PRO A 303 -17.92 0.44 -2.37
C PRO A 303 -18.13 1.89 -2.77
N ARG A 304 -17.12 2.71 -2.47
CA ARG A 304 -16.94 4.03 -3.06
C ARG A 304 -15.67 4.02 -3.88
N TYR A 305 -15.79 4.40 -5.16
CA TYR A 305 -14.68 4.28 -6.09
C TYR A 305 -13.69 5.42 -5.93
N LEU A 306 -12.43 5.05 -5.99
CA LEU A 306 -11.26 5.91 -6.04
C LEU A 306 -10.73 5.91 -7.47
N ARG A 307 -9.93 6.89 -7.85
CA ARG A 307 -9.27 6.91 -9.16
C ARG A 307 -8.34 5.70 -9.36
N TYR A 308 -7.83 5.17 -8.25
CA TYR A 308 -7.09 3.91 -8.23
C TYR A 308 -7.69 2.98 -7.17
N GLY A 309 -8.53 2.04 -7.61
CA GLY A 309 -9.20 1.06 -6.75
C GLY A 309 -10.52 1.52 -6.16
N ARG A 310 -10.89 0.99 -5.02
CA ARG A 310 -12.11 1.33 -4.30
C ARG A 310 -11.94 1.19 -2.79
N MET A 311 -12.66 2.00 -2.04
CA MET A 311 -12.82 1.83 -0.60
C MET A 311 -14.20 1.22 -0.34
N VAL A 312 -14.23 0.04 0.25
CA VAL A 312 -15.45 -0.61 0.69
C VAL A 312 -15.68 -0.24 2.15
N PHE A 313 -16.75 0.51 2.40
CA PHE A 313 -17.23 0.78 3.75
C PHE A 313 -18.17 -0.35 4.18
N VAL A 314 -17.98 -0.84 5.38
CA VAL A 314 -18.82 -1.89 5.98
C VAL A 314 -19.38 -1.39 7.28
N LEU A 315 -20.70 -1.21 7.32
CA LEU A 315 -21.45 -0.78 8.48
C LEU A 315 -22.07 -2.00 9.15
N PRO A 316 -21.58 -2.41 10.35
CA PRO A 316 -22.19 -3.50 11.10
C PRO A 316 -23.61 -3.17 11.56
N ASP A 317 -24.46 -4.18 11.70
CA ASP A 317 -25.77 -4.05 12.33
C ASP A 317 -25.59 -3.70 13.82
N GLU A 318 -26.59 -3.09 14.48
CA GLU A 318 -26.49 -2.50 15.84
C GLU A 318 -25.87 -3.41 16.94
N SER A 319 -25.98 -4.73 16.79
CA SER A 319 -25.45 -5.70 17.78
C SER A 319 -24.14 -6.37 17.35
N VAL A 320 -23.55 -5.94 16.25
CA VAL A 320 -22.34 -6.50 15.64
C VAL A 320 -21.22 -5.48 15.70
N THR A 321 -20.01 -5.92 16.05
CA THR A 321 -18.84 -5.04 16.03
C THR A 321 -17.99 -5.26 14.77
N PRO A 322 -17.22 -4.26 14.31
CA PRO A 322 -16.30 -4.41 13.19
C PRO A 322 -15.36 -5.60 13.35
N GLU A 323 -14.80 -5.79 14.55
CA GLU A 323 -13.86 -6.87 14.86
C GLU A 323 -14.53 -8.23 14.75
N SER A 324 -15.79 -8.36 15.18
CA SER A 324 -16.53 -9.62 15.09
C SER A 324 -16.78 -10.08 13.66
N LEU A 325 -16.88 -9.14 12.71
CA LEU A 325 -16.93 -9.44 11.29
C LEU A 325 -15.57 -9.93 10.77
N LEU A 326 -14.48 -9.25 11.17
CA LEU A 326 -13.12 -9.64 10.80
C LEU A 326 -12.68 -10.99 11.40
N GLN A 327 -13.36 -11.49 12.46
CA GLN A 327 -13.12 -12.84 12.99
C GLN A 327 -13.72 -13.96 12.11
N ARG A 328 -14.57 -13.66 11.14
CA ARG A 328 -15.19 -14.64 10.24
C ARG A 328 -14.21 -15.07 9.17
N GLN A 329 -14.11 -16.38 8.96
CA GLN A 329 -13.27 -16.91 7.89
C GLN A 329 -13.86 -16.53 6.51
N GLY A 330 -13.02 -15.98 5.62
CA GLY A 330 -13.39 -15.60 4.27
C GLY A 330 -14.15 -14.28 4.17
N PHE A 331 -14.22 -13.50 5.26
CA PHE A 331 -14.99 -12.25 5.28
C PHE A 331 -14.45 -11.23 4.28
N LEU A 332 -13.13 -11.07 4.17
CA LEU A 332 -12.57 -10.13 3.20
C LEU A 332 -12.84 -10.54 1.75
N ALA A 333 -12.87 -11.84 1.47
CA ALA A 333 -13.25 -12.36 0.15
C ALA A 333 -14.73 -12.13 -0.18
N GLU A 334 -15.63 -12.10 0.83
CA GLU A 334 -17.02 -11.72 0.59
C GLU A 334 -17.14 -10.29 0.04
N LEU A 335 -16.25 -9.38 0.43
CA LEU A 335 -16.28 -7.97 0.01
C LEU A 335 -15.79 -7.75 -1.43
N THR A 336 -15.23 -8.77 -2.09
CA THR A 336 -14.81 -8.69 -3.51
C THR A 336 -15.89 -9.20 -4.47
N GLY A 337 -16.99 -9.80 -3.97
CA GLY A 337 -18.05 -10.32 -4.81
C GLY A 337 -19.04 -9.25 -5.31
N ASP A 338 -20.13 -9.70 -5.90
CA ASP A 338 -21.14 -8.85 -6.54
C ASP A 338 -21.88 -7.92 -5.56
N TYR A 339 -22.21 -6.73 -6.04
CA TYR A 339 -23.01 -5.72 -5.37
C TYR A 339 -24.32 -5.47 -6.14
N ASN A 340 -25.43 -5.37 -5.41
CA ASN A 340 -26.74 -5.06 -6.00
C ASN A 340 -26.83 -3.56 -6.26
N ALA A 341 -27.43 -3.17 -7.38
CA ALA A 341 -27.63 -1.75 -7.71
C ALA A 341 -28.52 -1.05 -6.68
N ALA A 342 -28.15 0.16 -6.27
CA ALA A 342 -28.89 1.01 -5.34
C ALA A 342 -28.64 2.51 -5.63
N GLU A 343 -29.55 3.35 -5.14
CA GLU A 343 -29.26 4.73 -4.85
C GLU A 343 -28.64 4.81 -3.45
N LEU A 344 -27.35 5.14 -3.36
CA LEU A 344 -26.63 5.24 -2.08
C LEU A 344 -26.73 6.63 -1.53
N VAL A 345 -27.20 6.75 -0.28
CA VAL A 345 -27.18 7.99 0.49
C VAL A 345 -26.06 7.90 1.50
N TRP A 346 -24.98 8.63 1.24
CA TRP A 346 -23.77 8.60 2.05
C TRP A 346 -23.78 9.66 3.14
N SER A 347 -23.41 9.24 4.35
CA SER A 347 -23.04 10.06 5.49
C SER A 347 -21.75 9.47 6.07
N VAL A 348 -20.61 10.03 5.68
CA VAL A 348 -19.27 9.49 5.98
C VAL A 348 -18.50 10.50 6.84
N PRO A 349 -18.07 10.15 8.07
CA PRO A 349 -17.25 11.04 8.86
C PRO A 349 -15.87 11.20 8.24
N LYS A 350 -15.28 12.40 8.32
CA LYS A 350 -13.84 12.54 8.09
C LYS A 350 -13.09 11.80 9.18
N PHE A 351 -12.08 11.05 8.81
CA PHE A 351 -11.25 10.35 9.78
C PHE A 351 -9.78 10.31 9.40
N ASP A 352 -8.95 10.10 10.40
CA ASP A 352 -7.51 9.94 10.30
C ASP A 352 -7.11 8.80 11.26
N VAL A 353 -7.07 7.59 10.74
CA VAL A 353 -6.71 6.40 11.50
C VAL A 353 -5.27 6.04 11.23
N LYS A 354 -4.51 5.94 12.31
CA LYS A 354 -3.11 5.54 12.29
C LYS A 354 -2.88 4.44 13.32
N SER A 355 -2.00 3.52 13.00
CA SER A 355 -1.55 2.50 13.94
C SER A 355 -0.10 2.10 13.70
N SER A 356 0.52 1.70 14.80
CA SER A 356 1.83 1.04 14.81
C SER A 356 1.62 -0.30 15.52
N THR A 357 1.65 -1.37 14.76
CA THR A 357 1.32 -2.72 15.25
C THR A 357 2.60 -3.53 15.38
N GLU A 358 2.87 -4.02 16.60
CA GLU A 358 3.90 -5.04 16.82
C GLU A 358 3.39 -6.39 16.32
N LEU A 359 4.18 -7.04 15.49
CA LEU A 359 3.78 -8.25 14.79
C LEU A 359 4.41 -9.53 15.35
N ASN A 360 5.32 -9.43 16.32
CA ASN A 360 6.02 -10.60 16.86
C ASN A 360 5.03 -11.66 17.36
N GLU A 361 4.12 -11.28 18.27
CA GLU A 361 3.13 -12.19 18.83
C GLU A 361 2.13 -12.67 17.77
N VAL A 362 1.74 -11.79 16.84
CA VAL A 362 0.83 -12.10 15.73
C VAL A 362 1.45 -13.17 14.83
N LEU A 363 2.70 -12.99 14.41
CA LEU A 363 3.40 -13.93 13.52
C LEU A 363 3.67 -15.26 14.21
N GLN A 364 4.05 -15.24 15.50
CA GLN A 364 4.23 -16.47 16.28
C GLN A 364 2.91 -17.24 16.44
N ALA A 365 1.80 -16.54 16.72
CA ALA A 365 0.47 -17.16 16.78
C ALA A 365 0.01 -17.75 15.43
N LEU A 366 0.51 -17.20 14.32
CA LEU A 366 0.28 -17.69 12.96
C LEU A 366 1.29 -18.76 12.52
N GLY A 367 2.19 -19.21 13.41
CA GLY A 367 3.10 -20.32 13.19
C GLY A 367 4.52 -19.94 12.78
N VAL A 368 4.88 -18.67 12.69
CA VAL A 368 6.25 -18.21 12.43
C VAL A 368 6.95 -18.01 13.78
N THR A 369 7.55 -19.06 14.31
CA THR A 369 8.18 -19.09 15.65
C THR A 369 9.70 -19.09 15.56
N ASP A 370 10.27 -19.92 14.67
CA ASP A 370 11.71 -20.13 14.58
C ASP A 370 12.47 -18.85 14.27
N ALA A 371 11.92 -17.99 13.44
CA ALA A 371 12.56 -16.71 13.07
C ALA A 371 12.89 -15.82 14.28
N PHE A 372 12.15 -15.95 15.37
CA PHE A 372 12.30 -15.16 16.62
C PHE A 372 13.12 -15.89 17.69
N ASP A 373 13.47 -17.16 17.48
CA ASP A 373 14.23 -17.97 18.45
C ASP A 373 15.72 -18.00 18.08
N MET A 374 16.59 -17.52 18.95
CA MET A 374 18.04 -17.47 18.73
C MET A 374 18.68 -18.84 18.45
N THR A 375 18.05 -19.94 18.84
CA THR A 375 18.58 -21.30 18.71
C THR A 375 18.03 -22.05 17.49
N GLU A 376 16.83 -21.69 17.03
CA GLU A 376 16.14 -22.34 15.93
C GLU A 376 16.21 -21.53 14.62
N ALA A 377 16.46 -20.21 14.72
CA ALA A 377 16.50 -19.32 13.57
C ALA A 377 17.62 -19.68 12.59
N ASP A 378 17.24 -19.90 11.34
CA ASP A 378 18.19 -20.20 10.25
C ASP A 378 18.20 -19.03 9.24
N PHE A 379 19.22 -18.17 9.35
CA PHE A 379 19.50 -17.06 8.44
C PHE A 379 20.75 -17.32 7.60
N THR A 380 21.09 -18.58 7.37
CA THR A 380 22.29 -18.97 6.60
C THR A 380 22.34 -18.43 5.17
N PRO A 381 21.22 -18.18 4.44
CA PRO A 381 21.31 -17.47 3.15
C PRO A 381 21.80 -16.01 3.28
N LEU A 382 21.58 -15.36 4.42
CA LEU A 382 22.03 -13.98 4.66
C LEU A 382 23.47 -13.93 5.19
N THR A 383 23.79 -14.80 6.17
CA THR A 383 25.07 -14.73 6.91
C THR A 383 25.46 -16.10 7.46
N ASP A 384 26.77 -16.32 7.58
CA ASP A 384 27.29 -17.53 8.27
C ASP A 384 27.35 -17.33 9.80
N ASN A 385 27.10 -16.11 10.29
CA ASN A 385 26.95 -15.82 11.70
C ASN A 385 25.50 -16.03 12.14
N GLY A 386 25.27 -16.51 13.37
CA GLY A 386 23.90 -16.67 13.87
C GLY A 386 23.12 -15.34 13.84
N ALA A 387 21.88 -15.40 13.37
CA ALA A 387 20.97 -14.27 13.30
C ALA A 387 19.56 -14.71 13.59
N TRP A 388 18.73 -13.79 14.11
CA TRP A 388 17.31 -13.98 14.36
C TRP A 388 16.57 -12.67 14.19
N LEU A 389 15.25 -12.73 14.04
CA LEU A 389 14.40 -11.55 13.94
C LEU A 389 14.06 -11.03 15.35
N SER A 390 14.60 -9.90 15.75
CA SER A 390 14.39 -9.30 17.07
C SER A 390 13.03 -8.60 17.18
N SER A 391 12.55 -8.01 16.08
CA SER A 391 11.30 -7.25 16.03
C SER A 391 10.73 -7.23 14.64
N ALA A 392 9.41 -7.37 14.55
CA ALA A 392 8.63 -7.11 13.34
C ALA A 392 7.53 -6.09 13.70
N MET A 393 7.40 -5.03 12.92
CA MET A 393 6.45 -3.96 13.16
C MET A 393 5.92 -3.42 11.83
N GLN A 394 4.64 -3.09 11.81
CA GLN A 394 4.04 -2.35 10.71
C GLN A 394 3.42 -1.06 11.21
N ALA A 395 3.73 0.05 10.57
CA ALA A 395 3.03 1.31 10.74
C ALA A 395 2.20 1.62 9.49
N ALA A 396 0.96 2.02 9.69
CA ALA A 396 0.04 2.38 8.62
C ALA A 396 -0.82 3.59 9.02
N ARG A 397 -1.25 4.36 8.02
CA ARG A 397 -2.17 5.47 8.20
C ARG A 397 -3.10 5.58 7.00
N VAL A 398 -4.38 5.81 7.27
CA VAL A 398 -5.40 6.13 6.28
C VAL A 398 -6.17 7.36 6.77
N LYS A 399 -6.13 8.41 5.97
CA LYS A 399 -6.86 9.65 6.20
C LYS A 399 -7.78 9.89 5.01
N ILE A 400 -9.03 10.27 5.27
CA ILE A 400 -9.98 10.65 4.23
C ILE A 400 -10.58 12.03 4.46
N ASP A 401 -10.85 12.71 3.37
CA ASP A 401 -11.60 13.94 3.32
C ASP A 401 -12.51 13.99 2.07
N GLU A 402 -13.03 15.16 1.74
CA GLU A 402 -13.93 15.35 0.60
C GLU A 402 -13.31 14.98 -0.73
N GLU A 403 -11.99 15.07 -0.86
CA GLU A 403 -11.27 14.86 -2.11
C GLU A 403 -10.84 13.42 -2.32
N GLY A 404 -10.63 12.65 -1.23
CA GLY A 404 -10.20 11.26 -1.33
C GLY A 404 -9.46 10.75 -0.11
N VAL A 405 -8.62 9.76 -0.38
CA VAL A 405 -7.58 9.26 0.52
C VAL A 405 -6.33 10.09 0.24
N GLU A 406 -6.01 11.06 1.10
CA GLU A 406 -4.87 12.00 0.96
C GLU A 406 -4.80 12.78 -0.36
N ALA A 407 -5.93 13.08 -1.00
CA ALA A 407 -5.99 13.68 -2.34
C ALA A 407 -5.88 15.22 -2.33
N ALA A 408 -5.41 15.75 -3.47
CA ALA A 408 -5.49 17.17 -3.84
C ALA A 408 -6.62 17.39 -4.86
N ALA A 409 -7.26 18.54 -4.84
CA ALA A 409 -8.47 18.84 -5.61
C ALA A 409 -8.31 18.70 -7.13
N TYR A 410 -9.23 17.97 -7.74
CA TYR A 410 -9.49 17.98 -9.18
C TYR A 410 -11.00 17.92 -9.41
N THR A 411 -11.50 18.67 -10.41
CA THR A 411 -12.94 18.70 -10.74
C THR A 411 -13.14 18.09 -12.13
N GLU A 412 -13.87 16.99 -12.21
CA GLU A 412 -14.32 16.39 -13.47
C GLU A 412 -15.84 16.57 -13.60
N LEU A 413 -16.31 16.84 -14.84
CA LEU A 413 -17.73 16.92 -15.19
C LEU A 413 -18.09 15.73 -16.06
N ALA A 414 -18.81 14.76 -15.48
CA ALA A 414 -19.35 13.62 -16.22
C ALA A 414 -20.82 13.84 -16.60
N CYS A 415 -21.18 13.49 -17.86
CA CYS A 415 -22.58 13.45 -18.33
C CYS A 415 -23.04 12.00 -18.39
N ALA A 416 -24.13 11.66 -17.73
CA ALA A 416 -24.75 10.34 -17.79
C ALA A 416 -25.93 10.34 -18.76
N ASP A 417 -26.07 9.24 -19.53
CA ASP A 417 -27.22 8.97 -20.40
C ASP A 417 -28.27 8.13 -19.65
N SER A 418 -29.56 8.46 -19.81
CA SER A 418 -30.63 7.84 -19.05
C SER A 418 -31.41 6.84 -19.90
N ALA A 419 -31.25 5.52 -19.61
CA ALA A 419 -32.18 4.51 -20.02
C ALA A 419 -33.19 4.24 -18.89
N MET A 420 -34.48 4.01 -19.23
CA MET A 420 -35.49 3.65 -18.25
C MET A 420 -35.16 2.27 -17.64
N MET A 421 -34.64 2.28 -16.40
CA MET A 421 -34.43 1.10 -15.56
C MET A 421 -35.45 1.12 -14.40
N GLU A 422 -35.75 -0.06 -13.82
CA GLU A 422 -36.43 -0.12 -12.53
C GLU A 422 -35.72 0.79 -11.53
N VAL A 423 -36.46 1.55 -10.75
CA VAL A 423 -35.88 2.45 -9.74
C VAL A 423 -35.21 1.57 -8.70
N PRO A 424 -33.88 1.64 -8.57
CA PRO A 424 -33.17 0.82 -7.59
C PRO A 424 -33.58 1.23 -6.17
N PRO A 425 -33.41 0.33 -5.17
CA PRO A 425 -33.70 0.69 -3.78
C PRO A 425 -32.76 1.79 -3.31
N THR A 426 -33.24 2.67 -2.43
CA THR A 426 -32.40 3.61 -1.70
C THR A 426 -31.80 2.92 -0.49
N VAL A 427 -30.47 3.01 -0.33
CA VAL A 427 -29.72 2.44 0.79
C VAL A 427 -28.93 3.54 1.49
N GLU A 428 -29.18 3.70 2.79
CA GLU A 428 -28.47 4.66 3.63
C GLU A 428 -27.17 4.02 4.16
N MET A 429 -26.05 4.67 3.89
CA MET A 429 -24.73 4.36 4.43
C MET A 429 -24.33 5.46 5.41
N ASP A 430 -25.00 5.46 6.57
CA ASP A 430 -24.77 6.41 7.65
C ASP A 430 -23.75 5.83 8.64
N LEU A 431 -22.50 6.24 8.50
CA LEU A 431 -21.37 5.73 9.29
C LEU A 431 -21.27 6.48 10.62
N ASP A 432 -22.36 6.55 11.36
CA ASP A 432 -22.52 7.27 12.64
C ASP A 432 -22.05 6.50 13.88
N ARG A 433 -21.56 5.28 13.70
CA ARG A 433 -21.13 4.33 14.73
C ARG A 433 -19.96 3.49 14.23
N PRO A 434 -19.33 2.63 15.08
CA PRO A 434 -18.18 1.81 14.67
C PRO A 434 -18.40 1.09 13.33
N PHE A 435 -17.44 1.26 12.44
CA PHE A 435 -17.44 0.64 11.12
C PHE A 435 -16.04 0.15 10.74
N LEU A 436 -15.96 -0.68 9.70
CA LEU A 436 -14.68 -1.03 9.09
C LEU A 436 -14.63 -0.57 7.64
N PHE A 437 -13.42 -0.46 7.14
CA PHE A 437 -13.17 -0.18 5.73
C PHE A 437 -12.07 -1.09 5.18
N VAL A 438 -12.16 -1.37 3.88
CA VAL A 438 -11.12 -2.05 3.13
C VAL A 438 -10.82 -1.27 1.87
N ILE A 439 -9.57 -0.93 1.61
CA ILE A 439 -9.14 -0.37 0.33
C ILE A 439 -8.62 -1.51 -0.52
N PHE A 440 -9.25 -1.71 -1.67
CA PHE A 440 -8.84 -2.66 -2.70
C PHE A 440 -8.29 -1.94 -3.92
N ASP A 441 -7.31 -2.53 -4.58
CA ASP A 441 -6.94 -2.16 -5.94
C ASP A 441 -8.00 -2.66 -6.96
N TYR A 442 -7.73 -2.47 -8.26
CA TYR A 442 -8.64 -2.95 -9.31
C TYR A 442 -8.69 -4.47 -9.49
N ASN A 443 -7.74 -5.21 -8.92
CA ASN A 443 -7.63 -6.67 -8.98
C ASN A 443 -8.08 -7.34 -7.68
N ASP A 444 -8.81 -6.63 -6.81
CA ASP A 444 -9.27 -7.11 -5.52
C ASP A 444 -8.16 -7.41 -4.49
N ILE A 445 -6.98 -6.83 -4.69
CA ILE A 445 -5.89 -6.93 -3.71
C ILE A 445 -6.16 -5.97 -2.55
N PRO A 446 -6.25 -6.46 -1.30
CA PRO A 446 -6.47 -5.61 -0.14
C PRO A 446 -5.20 -4.82 0.19
N LEU A 447 -5.24 -3.52 -0.11
CA LEU A 447 -4.16 -2.58 0.20
C LEU A 447 -4.15 -2.21 1.68
N PHE A 448 -5.36 -1.93 2.23
CA PHE A 448 -5.56 -1.62 3.64
C PHE A 448 -6.83 -2.24 4.18
N VAL A 449 -6.78 -2.64 5.45
CA VAL A 449 -7.94 -3.01 6.27
C VAL A 449 -7.90 -2.16 7.52
N GLY A 450 -9.02 -1.56 7.90
CA GLY A 450 -9.07 -0.73 9.10
C GLY A 450 -10.42 -0.69 9.79
N THR A 451 -10.40 -0.42 11.09
CA THR A 451 -11.57 -0.20 11.95
C THR A 451 -11.58 1.24 12.47
N VAL A 452 -12.76 1.81 12.53
CA VAL A 452 -13.02 3.13 13.12
C VAL A 452 -13.99 2.94 14.28
N ASN A 453 -13.47 2.93 15.49
CA ASN A 453 -14.22 2.70 16.73
C ASN A 453 -14.48 3.99 17.50
N ALA A 454 -13.67 5.01 17.27
CA ALA A 454 -13.80 6.35 17.82
C ALA A 454 -13.21 7.38 16.87
N LEU A 455 -13.70 8.62 16.94
CA LEU A 455 -13.19 9.77 16.20
C LEU A 455 -12.78 10.86 17.19
N ASN A 456 -11.70 11.60 16.88
CA ASN A 456 -11.19 12.67 17.76
C ASN A 456 -11.59 14.04 17.26
#